data_ea209ba633cbc459d26edf96badf60d5
#
_entry.id   ea209ba633cbc459d26edf96badf60d5
#
_cell.length_a   1.000
_cell.length_b   1.000
_cell.length_c   1.000
_cell.angle_alpha   90.00
_cell.angle_beta   90.00
_cell.angle_gamma   90.00
#
_symmetry.space_group_name_H-M   'P 1'
#
loop_
_entity.id
_entity.type
_entity.pdbx_description
1 polymer ?
#
loop_
_entity_poly.entity_id
_entity_poly.type
_entity_poly.pdbx_seq_one_letter_code
_entity_poly.pdbx_strand_id
1 'polypeptide(L)'
;MWLAGCTPKPLSAQPVIDEFMQRMSATDFAAAAHLTDQPDTVTQVWETTWNGLQAEALHVDVHDVTIRDSVATAAYTMTWQLPRDRKFIYDTTMTLNRINDQWVIRWQPTALHPKLGANQHLELQAINAQRASVVSSDGSDILVPGSVDRILVDTHKMTDATRTARAIAAALTTAK
;
A
#
# COMPACT_ATOMS: atom_id res chain seq x y z
N MET A 1 32.34 33.28 39.33
CA MET A 1 30.90 33.01 39.31
C MET A 1 30.56 32.45 37.94
N TRP A 2 30.43 31.12 37.80
CA TRP A 2 30.18 30.45 36.53
C TRP A 2 28.66 30.29 36.37
N LEU A 3 28.08 30.99 35.42
CA LEU A 3 26.69 30.77 35.01
C LEU A 3 26.68 29.50 34.14
N ALA A 4 26.28 28.39 34.71
CA ALA A 4 25.92 27.21 33.96
C ALA A 4 24.64 27.55 33.16
N GLY A 5 24.81 27.89 31.90
CA GLY A 5 23.68 28.04 30.96
C GLY A 5 23.01 26.68 30.78
N CYS A 6 21.86 26.48 31.39
CA CYS A 6 20.97 25.41 31.01
C CYS A 6 20.50 25.68 29.57
N THR A 7 21.18 25.12 28.59
CA THR A 7 20.59 24.97 27.23
C THR A 7 19.38 24.05 27.39
N PRO A 8 18.16 24.50 27.10
CA PRO A 8 17.01 23.62 27.16
C PRO A 8 17.25 22.45 26.20
N LYS A 9 17.18 21.22 26.73
CA LYS A 9 17.27 20.02 25.92
C LYS A 9 16.13 20.08 24.87
N PRO A 10 16.44 19.95 23.58
CA PRO A 10 15.37 19.97 22.56
C PRO A 10 14.34 18.90 22.92
N LEU A 11 13.06 19.27 22.85
CA LEU A 11 11.95 18.34 23.07
C LEU A 11 12.12 17.14 22.13
N SER A 12 12.11 15.94 22.69
CA SER A 12 12.25 14.71 21.92
C SER A 12 11.04 14.50 21.00
N ALA A 13 11.25 14.08 19.75
CA ALA A 13 10.20 13.64 18.85
C ALA A 13 9.69 12.22 19.18
N GLN A 14 10.46 11.46 20.00
CA GLN A 14 10.20 10.06 20.32
C GLN A 14 8.78 9.79 20.83
N PRO A 15 8.21 10.56 21.77
CA PRO A 15 6.87 10.27 22.28
C PRO A 15 5.77 10.30 21.21
N VAL A 16 5.86 11.22 20.24
CA VAL A 16 4.89 11.31 19.13
C VAL A 16 5.06 10.14 18.17
N ILE A 17 6.31 9.74 17.91
CA ILE A 17 6.62 8.58 17.08
C ILE A 17 6.07 7.31 17.73
N ASP A 18 6.35 7.08 19.01
CA ASP A 18 5.91 5.90 19.74
C ASP A 18 4.38 5.82 19.80
N GLU A 19 3.71 6.94 20.07
CA GLU A 19 2.25 6.99 20.08
C GLU A 19 1.68 6.68 18.68
N PHE A 20 2.22 7.28 17.63
CA PHE A 20 1.79 7.00 16.25
C PHE A 20 1.92 5.51 15.93
N MET A 21 3.08 4.90 16.19
CA MET A 21 3.34 3.49 15.92
C MET A 21 2.45 2.56 16.75
N GLN A 22 2.20 2.90 18.00
CA GLN A 22 1.28 2.14 18.87
C GLN A 22 -0.15 2.18 18.31
N ARG A 23 -0.65 3.36 17.92
CA ARG A 23 -1.97 3.53 17.32
C ARG A 23 -2.08 2.76 15.99
N MET A 24 -1.06 2.84 15.16
CA MET A 24 -0.98 2.10 13.90
C MET A 24 -1.06 0.59 14.11
N SER A 25 -0.27 0.05 15.06
CA SER A 25 -0.29 -1.38 15.39
C SER A 25 -1.62 -1.84 16.02
N ALA A 26 -2.32 -0.94 16.70
CA ALA A 26 -3.66 -1.18 17.25
C ALA A 26 -4.79 -0.99 16.21
N THR A 27 -4.47 -0.65 14.95
CA THR A 27 -5.44 -0.34 13.89
C THR A 27 -6.35 0.87 14.18
N ASP A 28 -5.93 1.73 15.10
CA ASP A 28 -6.60 2.99 15.42
C ASP A 28 -6.08 4.10 14.50
N PHE A 29 -6.38 3.96 13.20
CA PHE A 29 -5.86 4.84 12.16
C PHE A 29 -6.33 6.29 12.31
N ALA A 30 -7.55 6.49 12.79
CA ALA A 30 -8.07 7.82 13.04
C ALA A 30 -7.28 8.54 14.14
N ALA A 31 -7.02 7.88 15.28
CA ALA A 31 -6.23 8.47 16.35
C ALA A 31 -4.76 8.68 15.94
N ALA A 32 -4.17 7.76 15.16
CA ALA A 32 -2.83 7.94 14.59
C ALA A 32 -2.78 9.15 13.65
N ALA A 33 -3.80 9.31 12.80
CA ALA A 33 -3.88 10.39 11.82
C ALA A 33 -3.92 11.79 12.47
N HIS A 34 -4.49 11.92 13.66
CA HIS A 34 -4.49 13.18 14.41
C HIS A 34 -3.10 13.68 14.81
N LEU A 35 -2.09 12.81 14.80
CA LEU A 35 -0.69 13.19 15.02
C LEU A 35 0.00 13.71 13.77
N THR A 36 -0.72 13.79 12.64
CA THR A 36 -0.21 14.20 11.34
C THR A 36 -0.76 15.56 10.91
N ASP A 37 -0.15 16.15 9.90
CA ASP A 37 -0.61 17.40 9.27
C ASP A 37 -1.78 17.22 8.29
N GLN A 38 -2.21 15.97 7.99
CA GLN A 38 -3.28 15.66 7.04
C GLN A 38 -4.16 14.50 7.54
N PRO A 39 -4.87 14.65 8.67
CA PRO A 39 -5.54 13.54 9.35
C PRO A 39 -6.57 12.81 8.48
N ASP A 40 -7.40 13.53 7.72
CA ASP A 40 -8.43 12.90 6.87
C ASP A 40 -7.81 12.05 5.75
N THR A 41 -6.78 12.58 5.09
CA THR A 41 -6.05 11.85 4.03
C THR A 41 -5.37 10.61 4.59
N VAL A 42 -4.74 10.73 5.75
CA VAL A 42 -4.02 9.63 6.41
C VAL A 42 -4.99 8.52 6.78
N THR A 43 -6.09 8.84 7.45
CA THR A 43 -7.11 7.87 7.82
C THR A 43 -7.59 7.09 6.59
N GLN A 44 -8.00 7.79 5.53
CA GLN A 44 -8.50 7.17 4.31
C GLN A 44 -7.48 6.25 3.63
N VAL A 45 -6.22 6.70 3.51
CA VAL A 45 -5.15 5.90 2.86
C VAL A 45 -4.84 4.64 3.65
N TRP A 46 -4.78 4.74 4.99
CA TRP A 46 -4.49 3.59 5.84
C TRP A 46 -5.64 2.58 5.86
N GLU A 47 -6.88 3.02 5.97
CA GLU A 47 -8.06 2.13 5.90
C GLU A 47 -8.16 1.44 4.53
N THR A 48 -7.93 2.20 3.45
CA THR A 48 -7.93 1.64 2.09
C THR A 48 -6.82 0.61 1.92
N THR A 49 -5.62 0.89 2.42
CA THR A 49 -4.49 -0.04 2.37
C THR A 49 -4.73 -1.28 3.23
N TRP A 50 -5.24 -1.12 4.44
CA TRP A 50 -5.58 -2.23 5.33
C TRP A 50 -6.53 -3.22 4.65
N ASN A 51 -7.60 -2.69 4.08
CA ASN A 51 -8.61 -3.47 3.35
C ASN A 51 -8.05 -4.06 2.06
N GLY A 52 -7.28 -3.28 1.29
CA GLY A 52 -6.66 -3.70 0.03
C GLY A 52 -5.65 -4.83 0.21
N LEU A 53 -4.86 -4.78 1.26
CA LEU A 53 -3.93 -5.85 1.63
C LEU A 53 -4.62 -7.05 2.28
N GLN A 54 -5.88 -6.92 2.70
CA GLN A 54 -6.57 -7.90 3.55
C GLN A 54 -5.75 -8.19 4.81
N ALA A 55 -5.19 -7.12 5.41
CA ALA A 55 -4.24 -7.25 6.50
C ALA A 55 -4.91 -7.80 7.76
N GLU A 56 -4.23 -8.70 8.46
CA GLU A 56 -4.67 -9.32 9.72
C GLU A 56 -4.02 -8.66 10.93
N ALA A 57 -2.76 -8.18 10.76
CA ALA A 57 -2.04 -7.40 11.76
C ALA A 57 -0.97 -6.52 11.12
N LEU A 58 -0.59 -5.46 11.84
CA LEU A 58 0.52 -4.59 11.50
C LEU A 58 1.45 -4.46 12.71
N HIS A 59 2.73 -4.69 12.50
CA HIS A 59 3.77 -4.46 13.47
C HIS A 59 4.79 -3.47 12.91
N VAL A 60 5.25 -2.53 13.74
CA VAL A 60 6.18 -1.48 13.32
C VAL A 60 7.33 -1.39 14.32
N ASP A 61 8.55 -1.54 13.83
CA ASP A 61 9.78 -1.45 14.63
C ASP A 61 10.58 -0.20 14.24
N VAL A 62 10.73 0.74 15.15
CA VAL A 62 11.54 1.95 14.94
C VAL A 62 13.00 1.63 15.23
N HIS A 63 13.89 1.94 14.25
CA HIS A 63 15.32 1.65 14.39
C HIS A 63 16.14 2.87 14.75
N ASP A 64 15.82 4.01 14.14
CA ASP A 64 16.60 5.24 14.29
C ASP A 64 15.71 6.48 14.27
N VAL A 65 16.06 7.44 15.09
CA VAL A 65 15.43 8.76 15.10
C VAL A 65 16.51 9.82 15.12
N THR A 66 16.65 10.51 14.00
CA THR A 66 17.59 11.63 13.85
C THR A 66 16.84 12.96 13.97
N ILE A 67 17.31 13.87 14.83
CA ILE A 67 16.73 15.20 15.00
C ILE A 67 17.77 16.24 14.53
N ARG A 68 17.34 17.13 13.64
CA ARG A 68 18.10 18.29 13.16
C ARG A 68 17.22 19.52 13.25
N ASP A 69 17.54 20.41 14.19
CA ASP A 69 16.80 21.65 14.47
C ASP A 69 15.31 21.40 14.73
N SER A 70 14.44 21.77 13.79
CA SER A 70 12.99 21.62 13.86
C SER A 70 12.44 20.44 13.03
N VAL A 71 13.33 19.57 12.54
CA VAL A 71 12.96 18.41 11.72
C VAL A 71 13.50 17.13 12.39
N ALA A 72 12.62 16.14 12.51
CA ALA A 72 13.00 14.79 12.91
C ALA A 72 12.69 13.82 11.76
N THR A 73 13.54 12.81 11.63
CA THR A 73 13.33 11.69 10.70
C THR A 73 13.39 10.40 11.49
N ALA A 74 12.37 9.58 11.37
CA ALA A 74 12.33 8.24 11.95
C ALA A 74 12.42 7.19 10.84
N ALA A 75 13.33 6.22 11.02
CA ALA A 75 13.45 5.05 10.17
C ALA A 75 12.85 3.84 10.89
N TYR A 76 12.03 3.06 10.19
CA TYR A 76 11.31 1.94 10.77
C TYR A 76 11.03 0.83 9.75
N THR A 77 10.88 -0.40 10.27
CA THR A 77 10.42 -1.56 9.50
C THR A 77 8.92 -1.76 9.72
N MET A 78 8.20 -1.94 8.64
CA MET A 78 6.81 -2.35 8.65
C MET A 78 6.69 -3.85 8.36
N THR A 79 5.95 -4.54 9.20
CA THR A 79 5.63 -5.95 9.02
C THR A 79 4.12 -6.13 8.99
N TRP A 80 3.57 -6.35 7.81
CA TRP A 80 2.17 -6.70 7.60
C TRP A 80 1.98 -8.19 7.70
N GLN A 81 1.05 -8.61 8.53
CA GLN A 81 0.55 -9.99 8.51
C GLN A 81 -0.60 -10.07 7.51
N LEU A 82 -0.45 -10.93 6.51
CA LEU A 82 -1.42 -11.13 5.43
C LEU A 82 -2.03 -12.54 5.55
N PRO A 83 -3.20 -12.79 4.91
CA PRO A 83 -3.86 -14.09 4.94
C PRO A 83 -2.93 -15.24 4.57
N ARG A 84 -3.14 -16.42 5.19
CA ARG A 84 -2.33 -17.64 5.01
C ARG A 84 -0.89 -17.50 5.52
N ASP A 85 -0.72 -16.85 6.67
CA ASP A 85 0.58 -16.68 7.35
C ASP A 85 1.68 -16.02 6.49
N ARG A 86 1.28 -15.21 5.49
CA ARG A 86 2.21 -14.46 4.67
C ARG A 86 2.58 -13.17 5.37
N LYS A 87 3.83 -12.76 5.18
CA LYS A 87 4.32 -11.47 5.69
C LYS A 87 4.80 -10.60 4.53
N PHE A 88 4.51 -9.32 4.62
CA PHE A 88 5.06 -8.30 3.75
C PHE A 88 5.88 -7.35 4.60
N ILE A 89 7.19 -7.32 4.40
CA ILE A 89 8.16 -6.64 5.27
C ILE A 89 8.99 -5.69 4.43
N TYR A 90 9.13 -4.45 4.89
CA TYR A 90 9.98 -3.44 4.25
C TYR A 90 10.34 -2.33 5.22
N ASP A 91 11.44 -1.61 4.90
CA ASP A 91 11.88 -0.44 5.62
C ASP A 91 11.34 0.82 4.95
N THR A 92 11.02 1.81 5.77
CA THR A 92 10.58 3.13 5.31
C THR A 92 10.94 4.20 6.32
N THR A 93 10.62 5.45 6.01
CA THR A 93 10.92 6.60 6.87
C THR A 93 9.75 7.57 6.91
N MET A 94 9.62 8.28 8.03
CA MET A 94 8.74 9.44 8.14
C MET A 94 9.49 10.66 8.63
N THR A 95 8.95 11.82 8.31
CA THR A 95 9.48 13.11 8.74
C THR A 95 8.48 13.78 9.68
N LEU A 96 8.99 14.39 10.75
CA LEU A 96 8.22 15.22 11.67
C LEU A 96 8.77 16.64 11.62
N ASN A 97 7.88 17.62 11.70
CA ASN A 97 8.22 19.02 11.85
C ASN A 97 7.84 19.50 13.27
N ARG A 98 8.69 20.32 13.88
CA ARG A 98 8.35 20.97 15.13
C ARG A 98 7.71 22.32 14.86
N ILE A 99 6.44 22.45 15.23
CA ILE A 99 5.61 23.65 15.03
C ILE A 99 5.11 24.08 16.41
N ASN A 100 5.36 25.31 16.84
CA ASN A 100 4.96 25.83 18.16
C ASN A 100 5.34 24.90 19.32
N ASP A 101 6.59 24.42 19.30
CA ASP A 101 7.15 23.45 20.26
C ASP A 101 6.48 22.07 20.33
N GLN A 102 5.63 21.76 19.37
CA GLN A 102 5.02 20.44 19.21
C GLN A 102 5.54 19.74 17.95
N TRP A 103 5.79 18.44 18.06
CA TRP A 103 6.15 17.62 16.92
C TRP A 103 4.87 17.13 16.20
N VAL A 104 4.82 17.34 14.88
CA VAL A 104 3.72 16.92 14.02
C VAL A 104 4.31 16.08 12.88
N ILE A 105 3.74 14.92 12.61
CA ILE A 105 4.15 14.07 11.51
C ILE A 105 3.73 14.73 10.20
N ARG A 106 4.71 15.00 9.34
CA ARG A 106 4.47 15.45 7.99
C ARG A 106 4.09 14.24 7.12
N TRP A 107 2.81 14.18 6.76
CA TRP A 107 2.33 13.08 5.94
C TRP A 107 2.94 13.09 4.55
N GLN A 108 3.46 11.94 4.15
CA GLN A 108 3.89 11.62 2.79
C GLN A 108 3.57 10.17 2.51
N PRO A 109 3.14 9.79 1.29
CA PRO A 109 2.85 8.39 0.94
C PRO A 109 4.04 7.47 1.18
N THR A 110 5.26 7.98 1.09
CA THR A 110 6.49 7.25 1.42
C THR A 110 6.57 6.82 2.89
N ALA A 111 5.83 7.45 3.80
CA ALA A 111 5.72 6.98 5.18
C ALA A 111 4.93 5.66 5.27
N LEU A 112 4.04 5.39 4.32
CA LEU A 112 3.37 4.09 4.22
C LEU A 112 4.24 3.06 3.48
N HIS A 113 4.83 3.43 2.34
CA HIS A 113 5.71 2.55 1.58
C HIS A 113 6.67 3.36 0.70
N PRO A 114 7.99 3.05 0.66
CA PRO A 114 9.00 3.91 0.04
C PRO A 114 8.81 4.17 -1.46
N LYS A 115 8.02 3.34 -2.15
CA LYS A 115 7.73 3.48 -3.57
C LYS A 115 6.31 3.99 -3.85
N LEU A 116 5.56 4.38 -2.82
CA LEU A 116 4.17 4.82 -3.00
C LEU A 116 4.15 6.28 -3.46
N GLY A 117 3.41 6.54 -4.52
CA GLY A 117 3.13 7.90 -5.02
C GLY A 117 1.87 8.50 -4.41
N ALA A 118 1.63 9.78 -4.70
CA ALA A 118 0.40 10.46 -4.32
C ALA A 118 -0.83 9.72 -4.90
N ASN A 119 -1.89 9.61 -4.11
CA ASN A 119 -3.15 8.94 -4.48
C ASN A 119 -3.02 7.44 -4.79
N GLN A 120 -1.97 6.79 -4.30
CA GLN A 120 -1.79 5.34 -4.39
C GLN A 120 -2.02 4.69 -3.02
N HIS A 121 -2.39 3.44 -3.03
CA HIS A 121 -2.50 2.56 -1.86
C HIS A 121 -1.92 1.19 -2.20
N LEU A 122 -1.71 0.36 -1.18
CA LEU A 122 -1.26 -1.01 -1.36
C LEU A 122 -2.47 -1.92 -1.51
N GLU A 123 -2.36 -2.89 -2.41
CA GLU A 123 -3.39 -3.90 -2.66
C GLU A 123 -2.75 -5.27 -2.85
N LEU A 124 -3.40 -6.30 -2.33
CA LEU A 124 -3.00 -7.68 -2.52
C LEU A 124 -3.70 -8.25 -3.77
N GLN A 125 -2.94 -8.45 -4.82
CA GLN A 125 -3.43 -9.06 -6.05
C GLN A 125 -3.06 -10.54 -6.13
N ALA A 126 -4.05 -11.40 -6.26
CA ALA A 126 -3.83 -12.82 -6.55
C ALA A 126 -3.56 -13.01 -8.05
N ILE A 127 -2.35 -13.43 -8.38
CA ILE A 127 -2.00 -13.82 -9.75
C ILE A 127 -2.15 -15.35 -9.83
N ASN A 128 -3.09 -15.81 -10.66
CA ASN A 128 -3.26 -17.23 -10.88
C ASN A 128 -2.03 -17.81 -11.56
N ALA A 129 -1.55 -18.94 -11.06
CA ALA A 129 -0.50 -19.69 -11.74
C ALA A 129 -0.99 -20.14 -13.13
N GLN A 130 -0.10 -20.14 -14.11
CA GLN A 130 -0.38 -20.77 -15.39
C GLN A 130 -0.69 -22.24 -15.17
N ARG A 131 -1.73 -22.73 -15.84
CA ARG A 131 -2.03 -24.16 -15.83
C ARG A 131 -0.86 -24.91 -16.48
N ALA A 132 -0.45 -26.01 -15.87
CA ALA A 132 0.52 -26.89 -16.47
C ALA A 132 -0.07 -27.59 -17.70
N SER A 133 0.81 -27.94 -18.66
CA SER A 133 0.45 -28.83 -19.76
C SER A 133 0.14 -30.25 -19.23
N VAL A 134 -0.75 -30.94 -19.86
CA VAL A 134 -0.97 -32.39 -19.66
C VAL A 134 -0.19 -33.09 -20.75
N VAL A 135 0.75 -33.95 -20.33
CA VAL A 135 1.60 -34.71 -21.25
C VAL A 135 1.21 -36.19 -21.24
N SER A 136 1.38 -36.84 -22.37
CA SER A 136 1.26 -38.29 -22.51
C SER A 136 2.45 -39.00 -21.84
N SER A 137 2.34 -40.33 -21.69
CA SER A 137 3.42 -41.15 -21.16
C SER A 137 4.69 -41.16 -22.02
N ASP A 138 4.60 -40.77 -23.30
CA ASP A 138 5.72 -40.60 -24.20
C ASP A 138 6.31 -39.19 -24.23
N GLY A 139 5.78 -38.29 -23.36
CA GLY A 139 6.22 -36.90 -23.24
C GLY A 139 5.59 -35.94 -24.25
N SER A 140 4.66 -36.41 -25.12
CA SER A 140 3.94 -35.52 -26.04
C SER A 140 2.86 -34.73 -25.30
N ASP A 141 2.66 -33.47 -25.72
CA ASP A 141 1.60 -32.61 -25.16
C ASP A 141 0.21 -33.07 -25.60
N ILE A 142 -0.64 -33.43 -24.61
CA ILE A 142 -2.06 -33.71 -24.84
C ILE A 142 -2.89 -32.43 -24.74
N LEU A 143 -2.58 -31.57 -23.73
CA LEU A 143 -3.20 -30.29 -23.50
C LEU A 143 -2.13 -29.26 -23.14
N VAL A 144 -2.14 -28.16 -23.84
CA VAL A 144 -1.26 -27.01 -23.53
C VAL A 144 -2.10 -25.83 -23.08
N PRO A 145 -1.56 -24.97 -22.18
CA PRO A 145 -2.22 -23.71 -21.86
C PRO A 145 -2.39 -22.87 -23.12
N GLY A 146 -3.60 -22.41 -23.36
CA GLY A 146 -3.93 -21.52 -24.45
C GLY A 146 -4.61 -20.25 -23.96
N SER A 147 -4.62 -19.24 -24.78
CA SER A 147 -5.43 -18.03 -24.59
C SER A 147 -6.72 -18.15 -25.40
N VAL A 148 -7.81 -17.67 -24.82
CA VAL A 148 -9.07 -17.52 -25.52
C VAL A 148 -9.54 -16.06 -25.41
N ASP A 149 -9.90 -15.48 -26.52
CA ASP A 149 -10.52 -14.17 -26.55
C ASP A 149 -12.02 -14.32 -26.35
N ARG A 150 -12.57 -13.65 -25.34
CA ARG A 150 -13.99 -13.64 -25.07
C ARG A 150 -14.60 -12.33 -25.57
N ILE A 151 -15.49 -12.43 -26.53
CA ILE A 151 -16.27 -11.28 -26.99
C ILE A 151 -17.53 -11.19 -26.14
N LEU A 152 -17.72 -10.05 -25.46
CA LEU A 152 -18.92 -9.73 -24.70
C LEU A 152 -19.77 -8.75 -25.54
N VAL A 153 -21.03 -9.06 -25.74
CA VAL A 153 -21.97 -8.18 -26.41
C VAL A 153 -23.00 -7.69 -25.40
N ASP A 154 -23.06 -6.38 -25.21
CA ASP A 154 -24.10 -5.75 -24.41
C ASP A 154 -25.37 -5.61 -25.24
N THR A 155 -26.34 -6.51 -25.01
CA THR A 155 -27.62 -6.53 -25.75
C THR A 155 -28.49 -5.32 -25.47
N HIS A 156 -28.31 -4.61 -24.33
CA HIS A 156 -29.04 -3.39 -24.00
C HIS A 156 -28.60 -2.19 -24.84
N LYS A 157 -27.35 -2.21 -25.33
CA LYS A 157 -26.79 -1.17 -26.22
C LYS A 157 -26.88 -1.50 -27.69
N MET A 158 -27.43 -2.66 -28.02
CA MET A 158 -27.49 -3.15 -29.40
C MET A 158 -28.73 -2.58 -30.12
N THR A 159 -28.52 -1.74 -31.13
CA THR A 159 -29.59 -1.14 -31.95
C THR A 159 -30.02 -2.02 -33.09
N ASP A 160 -29.16 -2.91 -33.60
CA ASP A 160 -29.41 -3.84 -34.71
C ASP A 160 -28.63 -5.13 -34.51
N ALA A 161 -29.34 -6.20 -34.17
CA ALA A 161 -28.76 -7.51 -33.89
C ALA A 161 -28.03 -8.10 -35.11
N THR A 162 -28.64 -7.96 -36.31
CA THR A 162 -28.10 -8.53 -37.55
C THR A 162 -26.80 -7.82 -37.96
N ARG A 163 -26.79 -6.51 -37.89
CA ARG A 163 -25.58 -5.70 -38.17
C ARG A 163 -24.45 -6.00 -37.20
N THR A 164 -24.77 -6.10 -35.91
CA THR A 164 -23.80 -6.43 -34.89
C THR A 164 -23.20 -7.83 -35.07
N ALA A 165 -24.05 -8.84 -35.37
CA ALA A 165 -23.57 -10.20 -35.63
C ALA A 165 -22.66 -10.27 -36.87
N ARG A 166 -22.96 -9.55 -37.93
CA ARG A 166 -22.08 -9.46 -39.12
C ARG A 166 -20.75 -8.80 -38.82
N ALA A 167 -20.75 -7.72 -38.01
CA ALA A 167 -19.50 -7.03 -37.61
C ALA A 167 -18.61 -7.94 -36.77
N ILE A 168 -19.20 -8.69 -35.83
CA ILE A 168 -18.46 -9.67 -35.01
C ILE A 168 -17.88 -10.78 -35.88
N ALA A 169 -18.69 -11.35 -36.79
CA ALA A 169 -18.24 -12.40 -37.71
C ALA A 169 -17.05 -11.90 -38.57
N ALA A 170 -17.15 -10.69 -39.11
CA ALA A 170 -16.06 -10.07 -39.90
C ALA A 170 -14.78 -9.89 -39.07
N ALA A 171 -14.90 -9.38 -37.85
CA ALA A 171 -13.73 -9.19 -36.95
C ALA A 171 -13.07 -10.53 -36.60
N LEU A 172 -13.83 -11.58 -36.31
CA LEU A 172 -13.30 -12.91 -36.01
C LEU A 172 -12.60 -13.57 -37.21
N THR A 173 -13.04 -13.26 -38.44
CA THR A 173 -12.41 -13.79 -39.65
C THR A 173 -11.09 -13.12 -39.97
N THR A 174 -10.91 -11.87 -39.51
CA THR A 174 -9.68 -11.08 -39.75
C THR A 174 -8.60 -11.35 -38.69
N ALA A 175 -8.95 -11.93 -37.54
CA ALA A 175 -8.07 -12.21 -36.41
C ALA A 175 -7.34 -13.58 -36.49
N LYS A 176 -7.20 -14.18 -37.68
CA LYS A 176 -6.43 -15.40 -37.91
C LYS A 176 -4.97 -15.13 -38.23
#